data_c6ce0562b8daa43af42f606e6b466167
#
_entry.id   c6ce0562b8daa43af42f606e6b466167
#
_cell.length_a   1.000
_cell.length_b   1.000
_cell.length_c   1.000
_cell.angle_alpha   90.00
_cell.angle_beta   90.00
_cell.angle_gamma   90.00
#
_symmetry.space_group_name_H-M   'P 1'
#
loop_
_entity.id
_entity.type
_entity.pdbx_description
1 polymer ?
#
loop_
_entity_poly.entity_id
_entity_poly.type
_entity_poly.pdbx_seq_one_letter_code
_entity_poly.pdbx_strand_id
1 'polypeptide(L)'
;MIKKSMLSIFFALIAANNLYSNPDLSVPTVVLTDVTFSISASGYDRERACDYRIELEESLIEPSLCSSGGDIEFEFLRFSKATSESVRLLLDGSVVSDAAINVLPGWVSLLPPLVSILMALVFRSVVPALFLGIWIGSYAIMGFKADSILESLLNITSIYVKDALANPDHAAIIIFSLMIGGLVGIISKNGGMQGIVNNLSRFVSSSNRAQLATSSLGVAIFFDDYANTLVVGNTMRKVTDSLNISRAKLAFLVDATAAPIACVALITTWVGYQVGMIDISVSQISEIDQSAYSLYLNSILYSFYPIFMLLFVFLVAGTGKDFGTMYQYEVAARSGNDLSLEQKRKGY
;
A
#
# COMPACT_ATOMS: atom_id res chain seq x y z
N MET A 1 56.69 41.16 15.56
CA MET A 1 55.75 40.56 16.53
C MET A 1 54.27 40.86 16.24
N ILE A 2 53.92 41.96 15.56
CA ILE A 2 52.52 42.40 15.30
C ILE A 2 51.77 41.50 14.27
N LYS A 3 52.44 40.89 13.28
CA LYS A 3 51.80 40.04 12.25
C LYS A 3 51.24 38.67 12.77
N LYS A 4 51.83 38.09 13.83
CA LYS A 4 51.31 36.83 14.40
C LYS A 4 50.09 37.05 15.28
N SER A 5 49.96 38.23 15.91
CA SER A 5 48.80 38.55 16.74
C SER A 5 47.54 38.84 15.92
N MET A 6 47.66 39.50 14.75
CA MET A 6 46.52 39.75 13.86
C MET A 6 45.98 38.48 13.22
N LEU A 7 46.84 37.51 12.89
CA LEU A 7 46.43 36.22 12.32
C LEU A 7 45.67 35.38 13.35
N SER A 8 46.07 35.42 14.61
CA SER A 8 45.41 34.74 15.72
C SER A 8 44.03 35.30 16.03
N ILE A 9 43.87 36.63 15.94
CA ILE A 9 42.58 37.30 16.13
C ILE A 9 41.65 37.04 14.93
N PHE A 10 42.19 36.97 13.73
CA PHE A 10 41.40 36.65 12.52
C PHE A 10 40.92 35.21 12.54
N PHE A 11 41.75 34.22 12.98
CA PHE A 11 41.33 32.85 13.20
C PHE A 11 40.35 32.68 14.36
N ALA A 12 40.47 33.46 15.42
CA ALA A 12 39.52 33.46 16.54
C ALA A 12 38.15 34.07 16.13
N LEU A 13 38.15 35.08 15.25
CA LEU A 13 36.92 35.67 14.68
C LEU A 13 36.25 34.74 13.67
N ILE A 14 37.02 33.99 12.87
CA ILE A 14 36.47 32.96 11.97
C ILE A 14 35.94 31.76 12.78
N ALA A 15 36.59 31.37 13.86
CA ALA A 15 36.12 30.30 14.75
C ALA A 15 34.88 30.73 15.56
N ALA A 16 34.74 32.02 15.87
CA ALA A 16 33.55 32.54 16.56
C ALA A 16 32.31 32.70 15.63
N ASN A 17 32.51 32.80 14.32
CA ASN A 17 31.42 32.88 13.35
C ASN A 17 30.89 31.48 12.88
N ASN A 18 31.49 30.39 13.33
CA ASN A 18 31.02 29.02 13.05
C ASN A 18 30.17 28.41 14.17
N LEU A 19 29.74 29.20 15.13
CA LEU A 19 28.90 28.79 16.24
C LEU A 19 27.52 29.42 16.05
N TYR A 20 26.57 28.62 15.70
CA TYR A 20 25.13 28.83 15.56
C TYR A 20 24.67 29.01 14.11
N SER A 21 24.66 27.92 13.33
CA SER A 21 23.63 27.77 12.33
C SER A 21 22.29 27.63 13.07
N ASN A 22 21.27 28.41 12.69
CA ASN A 22 19.95 28.22 13.23
C ASN A 22 19.56 26.74 13.04
N PRO A 23 18.99 26.10 14.08
CA PRO A 23 18.52 24.71 13.94
C PRO A 23 17.56 24.58 12.78
N ASP A 24 17.75 23.55 11.97
CA ASP A 24 16.86 23.22 10.86
C ASP A 24 15.69 22.42 11.40
N LEU A 25 14.47 22.93 11.19
CA LEU A 25 13.23 22.35 11.67
C LEU A 25 12.58 21.55 10.53
N SER A 26 12.61 20.23 10.65
CA SER A 26 11.95 19.34 9.72
C SER A 26 10.50 19.14 10.12
N VAL A 27 9.60 19.76 9.37
CA VAL A 27 8.14 19.70 9.60
C VAL A 27 7.43 19.07 8.41
N PRO A 28 6.35 18.30 8.61
CA PRO A 28 5.49 17.88 7.53
C PRO A 28 4.86 19.09 6.83
N THR A 29 4.84 19.10 5.51
CA THR A 29 4.24 20.21 4.73
C THR A 29 2.73 20.33 4.96
N VAL A 30 2.07 19.22 5.29
CA VAL A 30 0.64 19.13 5.59
C VAL A 30 0.41 18.16 6.72
N VAL A 31 -0.46 18.52 7.64
CA VAL A 31 -1.00 17.64 8.70
C VAL A 31 -2.51 17.69 8.69
N LEU A 32 -3.11 16.65 9.25
CA LEU A 32 -4.55 16.53 9.38
C LEU A 32 -4.98 16.85 10.82
N THR A 33 -6.15 17.49 10.96
CA THR A 33 -6.73 17.65 12.29
C THR A 33 -6.98 16.29 12.93
N ASP A 34 -6.74 16.22 14.24
CA ASP A 34 -6.97 15.04 15.06
C ASP A 34 -6.08 13.82 14.73
N VAL A 35 -5.04 14.01 13.93
CA VAL A 35 -4.02 13.00 13.62
C VAL A 35 -2.70 13.41 14.28
N THR A 36 -2.04 12.48 14.94
CA THR A 36 -0.74 12.72 15.55
C THR A 36 0.37 12.77 14.49
N PHE A 37 1.33 13.64 14.67
CA PHE A 37 2.52 13.78 13.83
C PHE A 37 3.74 14.07 14.69
N SER A 38 4.92 13.97 14.11
CA SER A 38 6.19 14.27 14.75
C SER A 38 6.93 15.39 13.99
N ILE A 39 7.75 16.11 14.73
CA ILE A 39 8.66 17.15 14.22
C ILE A 39 10.05 16.82 14.72
N SER A 40 11.06 16.96 13.85
CA SER A 40 12.45 16.83 14.26
C SER A 40 13.22 18.13 14.02
N ALA A 41 14.17 18.41 14.91
CA ALA A 41 15.09 19.55 14.80
C ALA A 41 16.52 19.06 14.77
N SER A 42 17.30 19.51 13.78
CA SER A 42 18.71 19.21 13.60
C SER A 42 19.59 20.46 13.65
N GLY A 43 20.91 20.30 13.82
CA GLY A 43 21.83 21.44 13.83
C GLY A 43 21.80 22.30 15.10
N TYR A 44 21.22 21.83 16.18
CA TYR A 44 21.08 22.48 17.47
C TYR A 44 22.33 22.35 18.35
N ASP A 45 22.37 23.13 19.44
CA ASP A 45 23.41 23.02 20.48
C ASP A 45 23.17 21.74 21.30
N ARG A 46 24.06 20.74 21.15
CA ARG A 46 23.93 19.42 21.76
C ARG A 46 23.95 19.43 23.28
N GLU A 47 24.58 20.42 23.89
CA GLU A 47 24.62 20.55 25.37
C GLU A 47 23.27 21.03 25.93
N ARG A 48 22.45 21.65 25.09
CA ARG A 48 21.17 22.26 25.45
C ARG A 48 19.96 21.61 24.74
N ALA A 49 20.14 20.41 24.23
CA ALA A 49 19.11 19.70 23.45
C ALA A 49 17.73 19.67 24.14
N CYS A 50 17.71 19.48 25.47
CA CYS A 50 16.48 19.38 26.25
C CYS A 50 15.89 20.75 26.66
N ASP A 51 16.55 21.86 26.37
CA ASP A 51 16.06 23.21 26.66
C ASP A 51 15.17 23.76 25.53
N TYR A 52 15.22 23.12 24.36
CA TYR A 52 14.37 23.50 23.23
C TYR A 52 12.91 23.14 23.50
N ARG A 53 11.99 23.99 23.06
CA ARG A 53 10.55 23.79 23.14
C ARG A 53 9.88 24.13 21.83
N ILE A 54 8.81 23.46 21.49
CA ILE A 54 7.96 23.82 20.36
C ILE A 54 6.72 24.55 20.85
N GLU A 55 6.41 25.69 20.23
CA GLU A 55 5.14 26.38 20.38
C GLU A 55 4.16 25.93 19.29
N LEU A 56 3.05 25.33 19.72
CA LEU A 56 1.97 24.84 18.90
C LEU A 56 0.62 25.25 19.50
N GLU A 57 -0.26 25.90 18.73
CA GLU A 57 -1.59 26.36 19.23
C GLU A 57 -1.50 27.09 20.60
N GLU A 58 -0.51 27.99 20.77
CA GLU A 58 -0.25 28.71 22.02
C GLU A 58 0.21 27.81 23.21
N SER A 59 0.49 26.54 22.96
CA SER A 59 1.03 25.61 23.95
C SER A 59 2.51 25.36 23.74
N LEU A 60 3.29 25.34 24.83
CA LEU A 60 4.71 24.97 24.81
C LEU A 60 4.84 23.46 25.09
N ILE A 61 5.50 22.77 24.17
CA ILE A 61 5.68 21.31 24.22
C ILE A 61 7.16 21.02 24.40
N GLU A 62 7.47 20.15 25.34
CA GLU A 62 8.81 19.65 25.61
C GLU A 62 9.19 18.54 24.60
N PRO A 63 10.49 18.34 24.28
CA PRO A 63 10.90 17.27 23.39
C PRO A 63 10.60 15.90 24.01
N SER A 64 10.10 14.99 23.21
CA SER A 64 9.84 13.59 23.58
C SER A 64 11.15 12.81 23.68
N LEU A 65 12.09 13.12 22.80
CA LEU A 65 13.43 12.55 22.78
C LEU A 65 14.47 13.66 22.64
N CYS A 66 15.37 13.76 23.60
CA CYS A 66 16.52 14.64 23.54
C CYS A 66 17.79 13.86 23.84
N SER A 67 18.58 13.57 22.82
CA SER A 67 19.84 12.88 22.98
C SER A 67 21.00 13.71 22.47
N SER A 68 22.13 13.67 23.14
CA SER A 68 23.34 14.41 22.75
C SER A 68 23.99 13.95 21.43
N GLY A 69 23.39 13.02 20.71
CA GLY A 69 23.95 12.43 19.49
C GLY A 69 23.01 12.29 18.29
N GLY A 70 21.73 12.65 18.42
CA GLY A 70 20.71 12.54 17.36
C GLY A 70 19.94 13.84 17.18
N ASP A 71 18.91 13.83 16.37
CA ASP A 71 17.97 14.96 16.25
C ASP A 71 17.09 15.05 17.50
N ILE A 72 16.61 16.27 17.79
CA ILE A 72 15.57 16.44 18.82
C ILE A 72 14.25 16.06 18.19
N GLU A 73 13.48 15.20 18.85
CA GLU A 73 12.18 14.75 18.36
C GLU A 73 11.05 15.21 19.28
N PHE A 74 10.00 15.72 18.66
CA PHE A 74 8.73 16.09 19.28
C PHE A 74 7.66 15.21 18.69
N GLU A 75 7.23 14.22 19.46
CA GLU A 75 6.26 13.21 19.02
C GLU A 75 4.86 13.51 19.53
N PHE A 76 3.87 12.83 18.94
CA PHE A 76 2.46 12.90 19.34
C PHE A 76 1.85 14.30 19.30
N LEU A 77 2.40 15.19 18.48
CA LEU A 77 1.83 16.50 18.22
C LEU A 77 0.50 16.37 17.51
N ARG A 78 -0.45 17.28 17.81
CA ARG A 78 -1.80 17.21 17.23
C ARG A 78 -2.38 18.62 17.11
N PHE A 79 -3.00 18.91 15.97
CA PHE A 79 -3.81 20.11 15.80
C PHE A 79 -5.29 19.80 15.99
N SER A 80 -5.98 20.68 16.69
CA SER A 80 -7.44 20.57 16.93
C SER A 80 -8.25 21.32 15.86
N LYS A 81 -7.65 22.30 15.16
CA LYS A 81 -8.33 23.14 14.18
C LYS A 81 -7.58 23.14 12.85
N ALA A 82 -8.35 23.20 11.75
CA ALA A 82 -7.81 23.33 10.41
C ALA A 82 -7.49 24.80 10.12
N THR A 83 -6.23 25.17 10.29
CA THR A 83 -5.71 26.52 9.97
C THR A 83 -4.28 26.39 9.47
N SER A 84 -3.83 27.38 8.71
CA SER A 84 -2.39 27.49 8.40
C SER A 84 -1.70 28.11 9.61
N GLU A 85 -0.91 27.34 10.31
CA GLU A 85 -0.19 27.77 11.50
C GLU A 85 1.32 27.71 11.31
N SER A 86 2.05 28.52 12.09
CA SER A 86 3.50 28.44 12.17
C SER A 86 3.88 27.69 13.45
N VAL A 87 4.69 26.67 13.29
CA VAL A 87 5.37 26.00 14.41
C VAL A 87 6.66 26.75 14.68
N ARG A 88 6.90 27.10 15.93
CA ARG A 88 8.07 27.86 16.35
C ARG A 88 8.91 27.03 17.30
N LEU A 89 10.19 26.91 16.99
CA LEU A 89 11.18 26.32 17.89
C LEU A 89 11.74 27.42 18.77
N LEU A 90 11.64 27.27 20.09
CA LEU A 90 12.09 28.23 21.07
C LEU A 90 13.27 27.68 21.87
N LEU A 91 14.22 28.56 22.21
CA LEU A 91 15.27 28.33 23.18
C LEU A 91 15.29 29.53 24.14
N ASP A 92 15.18 29.28 25.44
CA ASP A 92 15.08 30.34 26.48
C ASP A 92 13.98 31.38 26.20
N GLY A 93 12.87 30.97 25.59
CA GLY A 93 11.78 31.88 25.23
C GLY A 93 12.01 32.75 23.98
N SER A 94 13.15 32.59 23.30
CA SER A 94 13.42 33.24 22.01
C SER A 94 13.16 32.26 20.84
N VAL A 95 12.52 32.74 19.78
CA VAL A 95 12.29 31.96 18.56
C VAL A 95 13.63 31.80 17.82
N VAL A 96 14.03 30.55 17.62
CA VAL A 96 15.28 30.17 16.95
C VAL A 96 15.02 29.73 15.51
N SER A 97 13.90 29.06 15.27
CA SER A 97 13.47 28.63 13.93
C SER A 97 11.94 28.60 13.88
N ASP A 98 11.37 28.85 12.72
CA ASP A 98 9.94 28.77 12.46
C ASP A 98 9.65 28.08 11.13
N ALA A 99 8.56 27.34 11.07
CA ALA A 99 8.10 26.67 9.87
C ALA A 99 6.57 26.72 9.76
N ALA A 100 6.08 26.95 8.54
CA ALA A 100 4.65 26.98 8.28
C ALA A 100 4.12 25.57 7.98
N ILE A 101 3.02 25.20 8.61
CA ILE A 101 2.31 23.94 8.38
C ILE A 101 0.90 24.25 7.88
N ASN A 102 0.48 23.53 6.83
CA ASN A 102 -0.90 23.55 6.39
C ASN A 102 -1.69 22.47 7.13
N VAL A 103 -2.67 22.88 7.93
CA VAL A 103 -3.53 21.95 8.67
C VAL A 103 -4.85 21.78 7.92
N LEU A 104 -5.10 20.58 7.42
CA LEU A 104 -6.33 20.23 6.72
C LEU A 104 -7.29 19.49 7.62
N PRO A 105 -8.62 19.62 7.40
CA PRO A 105 -9.60 18.78 8.10
C PRO A 105 -9.31 17.28 7.88
N GLY A 106 -9.41 16.46 8.92
CA GLY A 106 -9.12 15.02 8.85
C GLY A 106 -9.89 14.26 7.78
N TRP A 107 -11.14 14.67 7.49
CA TRP A 107 -11.96 14.04 6.46
C TRP A 107 -11.41 14.19 5.02
N VAL A 108 -10.52 15.17 4.78
CA VAL A 108 -9.89 15.38 3.45
C VAL A 108 -9.08 14.17 3.02
N SER A 109 -8.54 13.41 3.97
CA SER A 109 -7.82 12.15 3.68
C SER A 109 -8.69 11.09 3.01
N LEU A 110 -10.00 11.16 3.15
CA LEU A 110 -10.94 10.23 2.53
C LEU A 110 -11.21 10.56 1.05
N LEU A 111 -10.95 11.80 0.60
CA LEU A 111 -11.25 12.22 -0.77
C LEU A 111 -10.50 11.40 -1.83
N PRO A 112 -9.16 11.18 -1.75
CA PRO A 112 -8.43 10.43 -2.76
C PRO A 112 -8.98 9.01 -2.98
N PRO A 113 -9.16 8.17 -1.95
CA PRO A 113 -9.70 6.83 -2.14
C PRO A 113 -11.17 6.83 -2.58
N LEU A 114 -12.02 7.71 -2.05
CA LEU A 114 -13.42 7.80 -2.45
C LEU A 114 -13.57 8.19 -3.93
N VAL A 115 -12.80 9.16 -4.39
CA VAL A 115 -12.81 9.58 -5.79
C VAL A 115 -12.27 8.46 -6.68
N SER A 116 -11.20 7.78 -6.29
CA SER A 116 -10.68 6.63 -7.03
C SER A 116 -11.74 5.54 -7.20
N ILE A 117 -12.43 5.16 -6.13
CA ILE A 117 -13.49 4.14 -6.17
C ILE A 117 -14.66 4.60 -7.05
N LEU A 118 -15.15 5.82 -6.84
CA LEU A 118 -16.26 6.37 -7.60
C LEU A 118 -15.94 6.42 -9.10
N MET A 119 -14.75 6.93 -9.45
CA MET A 119 -14.32 7.03 -10.84
C MET A 119 -14.05 5.66 -11.46
N ALA A 120 -13.55 4.67 -10.70
CA ALA A 120 -13.42 3.30 -11.19
C ALA A 120 -14.78 2.68 -11.58
N LEU A 121 -15.81 2.96 -10.81
CA LEU A 121 -17.18 2.52 -11.11
C LEU A 121 -17.77 3.23 -12.35
N VAL A 122 -17.52 4.54 -12.48
CA VAL A 122 -18.03 5.35 -13.62
C VAL A 122 -17.30 5.00 -14.91
N PHE A 123 -15.97 5.03 -14.90
CA PHE A 123 -15.16 4.79 -16.10
C PHE A 123 -14.97 3.30 -16.41
N ARG A 124 -15.29 2.40 -15.49
CA ARG A 124 -15.00 0.96 -15.59
C ARG A 124 -13.54 0.69 -15.93
N SER A 125 -12.65 1.57 -15.49
CA SER A 125 -11.20 1.51 -15.72
C SER A 125 -10.45 1.98 -14.48
N VAL A 126 -9.51 1.17 -14.03
CA VAL A 126 -8.78 1.39 -12.77
C VAL A 126 -7.71 2.48 -12.94
N VAL A 127 -6.97 2.48 -14.05
CA VAL A 127 -5.81 3.37 -14.23
C VAL A 127 -6.20 4.85 -14.21
N PRO A 128 -7.20 5.34 -15.00
CA PRO A 128 -7.63 6.73 -14.89
C PRO A 128 -8.22 7.09 -13.53
N ALA A 129 -8.89 6.13 -12.88
CA ALA A 129 -9.50 6.35 -11.57
C ALA A 129 -8.44 6.56 -10.48
N LEU A 130 -7.41 5.74 -10.45
CA LEU A 130 -6.28 5.89 -9.54
C LEU A 130 -5.50 7.18 -9.81
N PHE A 131 -5.30 7.53 -11.08
CA PHE A 131 -4.65 8.77 -11.46
C PHE A 131 -5.39 10.00 -10.91
N LEU A 132 -6.71 10.04 -11.03
CA LEU A 132 -7.55 11.12 -10.48
C LEU A 132 -7.48 11.15 -8.95
N GLY A 133 -7.47 10.00 -8.28
CA GLY A 133 -7.34 9.95 -6.83
C GLY A 133 -5.99 10.50 -6.36
N ILE A 134 -4.89 10.11 -6.99
CA ILE A 134 -3.55 10.64 -6.67
C ILE A 134 -3.51 12.15 -6.93
N TRP A 135 -4.10 12.60 -8.05
CA TRP A 135 -4.15 14.04 -8.35
C TRP A 135 -4.89 14.83 -7.28
N ILE A 136 -6.07 14.37 -6.86
CA ILE A 136 -6.83 15.03 -5.79
C ILE A 136 -6.06 15.03 -4.48
N GLY A 137 -5.35 13.95 -4.15
CA GLY A 137 -4.47 13.91 -2.99
C GLY A 137 -3.34 14.93 -3.09
N SER A 138 -2.67 15.00 -4.23
CA SER A 138 -1.62 16.00 -4.51
C SER A 138 -2.16 17.44 -4.42
N TYR A 139 -3.34 17.68 -4.95
CA TYR A 139 -3.98 18.99 -4.92
C TYR A 139 -4.43 19.39 -3.52
N ALA A 140 -4.89 18.42 -2.71
CA ALA A 140 -5.22 18.65 -1.30
C ALA A 140 -3.97 19.06 -0.48
N ILE A 141 -2.83 18.39 -0.70
CA ILE A 141 -1.56 18.73 -0.05
C ILE A 141 -1.14 20.17 -0.36
N MET A 142 -1.47 20.69 -1.54
CA MET A 142 -1.20 22.06 -1.93
C MET A 142 -2.27 23.07 -1.44
N GLY A 143 -3.21 22.62 -0.59
CA GLY A 143 -4.24 23.47 0.04
C GLY A 143 -5.35 23.91 -0.91
N PHE A 144 -5.61 23.16 -1.99
CA PHE A 144 -6.66 23.44 -3.00
C PHE A 144 -6.58 24.83 -3.65
N LYS A 145 -5.36 25.37 -3.79
CA LYS A 145 -5.15 26.68 -4.41
C LYS A 145 -5.28 26.60 -5.93
N ALA A 146 -5.95 27.57 -6.54
CA ALA A 146 -6.19 27.57 -7.99
C ALA A 146 -4.90 27.64 -8.84
N ASP A 147 -3.86 28.29 -8.34
CA ASP A 147 -2.54 28.38 -8.96
C ASP A 147 -1.73 27.07 -8.90
N SER A 148 -2.09 26.20 -7.98
CA SER A 148 -1.40 24.90 -7.76
C SER A 148 -1.97 23.74 -8.57
N ILE A 149 -2.97 23.93 -9.41
CA ILE A 149 -3.62 22.86 -10.20
C ILE A 149 -2.61 22.18 -11.13
N LEU A 150 -1.82 22.96 -11.87
CA LEU A 150 -0.84 22.41 -12.81
C LEU A 150 0.31 21.74 -12.08
N GLU A 151 0.80 22.35 -11.02
CA GLU A 151 1.88 21.82 -10.20
C GLU A 151 1.47 20.52 -9.54
N SER A 152 0.27 20.42 -8.94
CA SER A 152 -0.25 19.20 -8.36
C SER A 152 -0.37 18.05 -9.37
N LEU A 153 -0.67 18.36 -10.62
CA LEU A 153 -0.72 17.39 -11.71
C LEU A 153 0.69 16.88 -12.08
N LEU A 154 1.67 17.78 -12.16
CA LEU A 154 3.06 17.43 -12.46
C LEU A 154 3.69 16.61 -11.34
N ASN A 155 3.34 16.87 -10.09
CA ASN A 155 3.82 16.15 -8.92
C ASN A 155 3.45 14.67 -8.93
N ILE A 156 2.42 14.27 -9.67
CA ILE A 156 2.07 12.85 -9.82
C ILE A 156 3.28 12.06 -10.37
N THR A 157 3.92 12.58 -11.42
CA THR A 157 5.05 11.91 -12.06
C THR A 157 6.39 12.26 -11.44
N SER A 158 6.59 13.54 -11.10
CA SER A 158 7.88 14.05 -10.61
C SER A 158 8.19 13.64 -9.17
N ILE A 159 7.17 13.40 -8.37
CA ILE A 159 7.30 13.01 -6.96
C ILE A 159 6.73 11.61 -6.74
N TYR A 160 5.41 11.45 -6.78
CA TYR A 160 4.76 10.22 -6.31
C TYR A 160 5.12 8.98 -7.11
N VAL A 161 5.08 9.02 -8.45
CA VAL A 161 5.46 7.87 -9.28
C VAL A 161 6.95 7.59 -9.18
N LYS A 162 7.79 8.64 -9.21
CA LYS A 162 9.25 8.49 -9.07
C LYS A 162 9.62 7.87 -7.73
N ASP A 163 9.05 8.37 -6.63
CA ASP A 163 9.39 7.89 -5.28
C ASP A 163 8.83 6.48 -5.04
N ALA A 164 7.64 6.16 -5.58
CA ALA A 164 7.12 4.81 -5.56
C ALA A 164 8.00 3.81 -6.32
N LEU A 165 8.58 4.22 -7.46
CA LEU A 165 9.50 3.37 -8.24
C LEU A 165 10.90 3.28 -7.60
N ALA A 166 11.33 4.33 -6.90
CA ALA A 166 12.61 4.36 -6.21
C ALA A 166 12.60 3.58 -4.88
N ASN A 167 11.41 3.25 -4.36
CA ASN A 167 11.27 2.44 -3.16
C ASN A 167 11.74 1.01 -3.44
N PRO A 168 12.71 0.45 -2.67
CA PRO A 168 13.27 -0.88 -2.91
C PRO A 168 12.23 -2.00 -2.87
N ASP A 169 11.25 -1.91 -1.96
CA ASP A 169 10.22 -2.93 -1.79
C ASP A 169 9.25 -2.93 -2.98
N HIS A 170 8.83 -1.76 -3.42
CA HIS A 170 8.00 -1.64 -4.62
C HIS A 170 8.74 -2.09 -5.88
N ALA A 171 10.02 -1.74 -6.02
CA ALA A 171 10.86 -2.20 -7.13
C ALA A 171 11.00 -3.73 -7.13
N ALA A 172 11.21 -4.35 -5.97
CA ALA A 172 11.26 -5.80 -5.82
C ALA A 172 9.95 -6.48 -6.26
N ILE A 173 8.80 -5.95 -5.87
CA ILE A 173 7.47 -6.45 -6.28
C ILE A 173 7.29 -6.34 -7.80
N ILE A 174 7.68 -5.21 -8.41
CA ILE A 174 7.57 -5.01 -9.87
C ILE A 174 8.45 -6.03 -10.62
N ILE A 175 9.72 -6.17 -10.22
CA ILE A 175 10.65 -7.12 -10.83
C ILE A 175 10.13 -8.56 -10.68
N PHE A 176 9.69 -8.94 -9.48
CA PHE A 176 9.12 -10.25 -9.21
C PHE A 176 7.91 -10.54 -10.09
N SER A 177 6.97 -9.59 -10.20
CA SER A 177 5.77 -9.74 -11.04
C SER A 177 6.11 -9.90 -12.53
N LEU A 178 7.09 -9.14 -13.03
CA LEU A 178 7.58 -9.26 -14.41
C LEU A 178 8.26 -10.62 -14.65
N MET A 179 9.06 -11.10 -13.70
CA MET A 179 9.73 -12.41 -13.80
C MET A 179 8.72 -13.56 -13.78
N ILE A 180 7.72 -13.52 -12.90
CA ILE A 180 6.63 -14.52 -12.86
C ILE A 180 5.82 -14.49 -14.15
N GLY A 181 5.45 -13.32 -14.65
CA GLY A 181 4.74 -13.17 -15.93
C GLY A 181 5.56 -13.75 -17.10
N GLY A 182 6.86 -13.48 -17.14
CA GLY A 182 7.79 -14.06 -18.12
C GLY A 182 7.88 -15.59 -18.01
N LEU A 183 8.01 -16.12 -16.79
CA LEU A 183 8.07 -17.56 -16.53
C LEU A 183 6.78 -18.27 -16.99
N VAL A 184 5.62 -17.74 -16.64
CA VAL A 184 4.31 -18.26 -17.07
C VAL A 184 4.19 -18.23 -18.59
N GLY A 185 4.67 -17.16 -19.25
CA GLY A 185 4.72 -17.05 -20.70
C GLY A 185 5.57 -18.14 -21.35
N ILE A 186 6.76 -18.43 -20.79
CA ILE A 186 7.66 -19.50 -21.25
C ILE A 186 7.01 -20.88 -21.06
N ILE A 187 6.47 -21.17 -19.87
CA ILE A 187 5.80 -22.44 -19.55
C ILE A 187 4.62 -22.68 -20.50
N SER A 188 3.85 -21.66 -20.80
CA SER A 188 2.73 -21.72 -21.74
C SER A 188 3.18 -22.05 -23.15
N LYS A 189 4.25 -21.40 -23.64
CA LYS A 189 4.81 -21.63 -24.99
C LYS A 189 5.46 -23.01 -25.14
N ASN A 190 6.13 -23.51 -24.10
CA ASN A 190 6.82 -24.80 -24.13
C ASN A 190 5.87 -26.00 -23.96
N GLY A 191 4.56 -25.77 -23.88
CA GLY A 191 3.59 -26.86 -23.69
C GLY A 191 3.55 -27.41 -22.26
N GLY A 192 4.24 -26.80 -21.30
CA GLY A 192 4.21 -27.23 -19.89
C GLY A 192 2.80 -27.22 -19.32
N MET A 193 2.00 -26.20 -19.67
CA MET A 193 0.59 -26.11 -19.30
C MET A 193 -0.21 -27.28 -19.87
N GLN A 194 0.06 -27.70 -21.11
CA GLN A 194 -0.59 -28.85 -21.73
C GLN A 194 -0.21 -30.16 -21.04
N GLY A 195 1.02 -30.30 -20.58
CA GLY A 195 1.48 -31.44 -19.77
C GLY A 195 0.73 -31.58 -18.45
N ILE A 196 0.55 -30.46 -17.73
CA ILE A 196 -0.24 -30.42 -16.49
C ILE A 196 -1.70 -30.79 -16.77
N VAL A 197 -2.33 -30.20 -17.80
CA VAL A 197 -3.71 -30.53 -18.21
C VAL A 197 -3.87 -32.02 -18.54
N ASN A 198 -2.94 -32.59 -19.32
CA ASN A 198 -2.99 -33.98 -19.71
C ASN A 198 -2.86 -34.94 -18.52
N ASN A 199 -2.03 -34.60 -17.54
CA ASN A 199 -1.93 -35.36 -16.30
C ASN A 199 -3.18 -35.21 -15.44
N LEU A 200 -3.67 -33.99 -15.26
CA LEU A 200 -4.83 -33.71 -14.42
C LEU A 200 -6.13 -34.32 -15.00
N SER A 201 -6.30 -34.30 -16.33
CA SER A 201 -7.46 -34.85 -17.00
C SER A 201 -7.63 -36.35 -16.79
N ARG A 202 -6.54 -37.08 -16.50
CA ARG A 202 -6.61 -38.52 -16.14
C ARG A 202 -7.27 -38.79 -14.79
N PHE A 203 -7.17 -37.83 -13.86
CA PHE A 203 -7.73 -37.94 -12.51
C PHE A 203 -9.10 -37.25 -12.38
N VAL A 204 -9.47 -36.42 -13.35
CA VAL A 204 -10.67 -35.58 -13.33
C VAL A 204 -11.73 -36.21 -14.25
N SER A 205 -12.57 -37.06 -13.69
CA SER A 205 -13.62 -37.77 -14.43
C SER A 205 -15.03 -37.18 -14.25
N SER A 206 -15.20 -36.16 -13.42
CA SER A 206 -16.50 -35.56 -13.17
C SER A 206 -16.38 -34.05 -12.92
N SER A 207 -17.49 -33.32 -13.12
CA SER A 207 -17.54 -31.84 -12.89
C SER A 207 -17.10 -31.47 -11.48
N ASN A 208 -17.55 -32.15 -10.44
CA ASN A 208 -17.16 -31.86 -9.06
C ASN A 208 -15.67 -32.10 -8.82
N ARG A 209 -15.10 -33.17 -9.38
CA ARG A 209 -13.65 -33.44 -9.26
C ARG A 209 -12.84 -32.39 -9.99
N ALA A 210 -13.31 -31.87 -11.13
CA ALA A 210 -12.68 -30.79 -11.86
C ALA A 210 -12.66 -29.51 -11.02
N GLN A 211 -13.78 -29.18 -10.40
CA GLN A 211 -13.89 -27.98 -9.55
C GLN A 211 -13.00 -28.09 -8.30
N LEU A 212 -12.99 -29.25 -7.63
CA LEU A 212 -12.10 -29.51 -6.50
C LEU A 212 -10.61 -29.45 -6.90
N ALA A 213 -10.25 -30.03 -8.05
CA ALA A 213 -8.89 -29.98 -8.58
C ALA A 213 -8.48 -28.54 -8.91
N THR A 214 -9.38 -27.74 -9.49
CA THR A 214 -9.15 -26.32 -9.76
C THR A 214 -8.89 -25.55 -8.46
N SER A 215 -9.76 -25.72 -7.47
CA SER A 215 -9.62 -25.06 -6.17
C SER A 215 -8.35 -25.49 -5.42
N SER A 216 -8.02 -26.79 -5.46
CA SER A 216 -6.78 -27.29 -4.84
C SER A 216 -5.53 -26.77 -5.52
N LEU A 217 -5.54 -26.66 -6.86
CA LEU A 217 -4.44 -26.07 -7.61
C LEU A 217 -4.29 -24.57 -7.29
N GLY A 218 -5.43 -23.86 -7.14
CA GLY A 218 -5.45 -22.48 -6.70
C GLY A 218 -4.82 -22.30 -5.32
N VAL A 219 -5.16 -23.14 -4.36
CA VAL A 219 -4.53 -23.10 -3.02
C VAL A 219 -3.05 -23.48 -3.07
N ALA A 220 -2.63 -24.38 -3.96
CA ALA A 220 -1.23 -24.77 -4.11
C ALA A 220 -0.34 -23.62 -4.65
N ILE A 221 -0.93 -22.68 -5.41
CA ILE A 221 -0.23 -21.49 -5.93
C ILE A 221 -0.55 -20.28 -5.02
N PHE A 222 -0.16 -20.39 -3.77
CA PHE A 222 -0.48 -19.40 -2.72
C PHE A 222 0.40 -18.15 -2.72
N PHE A 223 1.55 -18.20 -3.34
CA PHE A 223 2.59 -17.17 -3.21
C PHE A 223 2.27 -15.85 -3.94
N ASP A 224 1.42 -15.90 -4.96
CA ASP A 224 1.03 -14.73 -5.75
C ASP A 224 -0.33 -14.95 -6.43
N ASP A 225 -1.23 -13.99 -6.32
CA ASP A 225 -2.61 -14.06 -6.85
C ASP A 225 -2.66 -13.91 -8.37
N TYR A 226 -1.77 -13.11 -8.98
CA TYR A 226 -1.67 -12.99 -10.43
C TYR A 226 -1.16 -14.29 -11.07
N ALA A 227 -0.11 -14.87 -10.49
CA ALA A 227 0.41 -16.17 -10.94
C ALA A 227 -0.68 -17.24 -10.82
N ASN A 228 -1.40 -17.26 -9.69
CA ASN A 228 -2.54 -18.17 -9.47
C ASN A 228 -3.57 -18.02 -10.60
N THR A 229 -4.07 -16.81 -10.82
CA THR A 229 -5.10 -16.53 -11.83
C THR A 229 -4.65 -16.92 -13.24
N LEU A 230 -3.43 -16.59 -13.63
CA LEU A 230 -2.88 -16.90 -14.94
C LEU A 230 -2.64 -18.39 -15.13
N VAL A 231 -2.03 -19.04 -14.16
CA VAL A 231 -1.68 -20.48 -14.27
C VAL A 231 -2.94 -21.33 -14.16
N VAL A 232 -3.72 -21.19 -13.09
CA VAL A 232 -4.91 -22.04 -12.86
C VAL A 232 -5.98 -21.76 -13.91
N GLY A 233 -6.29 -20.49 -14.18
CA GLY A 233 -7.30 -20.09 -15.14
C GLY A 233 -7.03 -20.63 -16.55
N ASN A 234 -5.81 -20.49 -17.05
CA ASN A 234 -5.45 -20.97 -18.37
C ASN A 234 -5.33 -22.50 -18.43
N THR A 235 -4.79 -23.14 -17.38
CA THR A 235 -4.62 -24.59 -17.32
C THR A 235 -5.96 -25.31 -17.24
N MET A 236 -6.83 -24.89 -16.33
CA MET A 236 -8.09 -25.57 -16.08
C MET A 236 -9.17 -25.27 -17.11
N ARG A 237 -9.02 -24.22 -17.92
CA ARG A 237 -10.02 -23.83 -18.92
C ARG A 237 -10.42 -24.95 -19.88
N LYS A 238 -9.46 -25.69 -20.42
CA LYS A 238 -9.75 -26.80 -21.33
C LYS A 238 -10.45 -27.96 -20.63
N VAL A 239 -10.08 -28.23 -19.37
CA VAL A 239 -10.70 -29.28 -18.55
C VAL A 239 -12.14 -28.90 -18.20
N THR A 240 -12.39 -27.67 -17.76
CA THR A 240 -13.72 -27.19 -17.40
C THR A 240 -14.66 -27.12 -18.62
N ASP A 241 -14.16 -26.64 -19.76
CA ASP A 241 -14.91 -26.61 -21.02
C ASP A 241 -15.35 -28.05 -21.45
N SER A 242 -14.45 -29.01 -21.34
CA SER A 242 -14.77 -30.43 -21.70
C SER A 242 -15.79 -31.13 -20.78
N LEU A 243 -15.95 -30.59 -19.57
CA LEU A 243 -16.89 -31.12 -18.56
C LEU A 243 -18.15 -30.25 -18.42
N ASN A 244 -18.38 -29.33 -19.36
CA ASN A 244 -19.51 -28.41 -19.38
C ASN A 244 -19.67 -27.60 -18.09
N ILE A 245 -18.54 -27.15 -17.51
CA ILE A 245 -18.50 -26.21 -16.40
C ILE A 245 -18.42 -24.82 -17.02
N SER A 246 -19.25 -23.89 -16.57
CA SER A 246 -19.29 -22.55 -17.10
C SER A 246 -17.97 -21.79 -16.84
N ARG A 247 -17.61 -20.88 -17.75
CA ARG A 247 -16.44 -20.02 -17.56
C ARG A 247 -16.61 -19.07 -16.39
N ALA A 248 -17.85 -18.68 -16.07
CA ALA A 248 -18.16 -17.89 -14.89
C ALA A 248 -17.83 -18.68 -13.62
N LYS A 249 -18.13 -19.98 -13.59
CA LYS A 249 -17.76 -20.87 -12.48
C LYS A 249 -16.25 -21.03 -12.36
N LEU A 250 -15.55 -21.24 -13.46
CA LEU A 250 -14.09 -21.31 -13.47
C LEU A 250 -13.49 -20.00 -12.91
N ALA A 251 -13.97 -18.85 -13.37
CA ALA A 251 -13.51 -17.55 -12.86
C ALA A 251 -13.74 -17.42 -11.36
N PHE A 252 -14.90 -17.84 -10.86
CA PHE A 252 -15.19 -17.84 -9.42
C PHE A 252 -14.22 -18.75 -8.64
N LEU A 253 -13.97 -19.99 -9.10
CA LEU A 253 -13.08 -20.93 -8.42
C LEU A 253 -11.64 -20.39 -8.33
N VAL A 254 -11.18 -19.75 -9.39
CA VAL A 254 -9.85 -19.16 -9.46
C VAL A 254 -9.75 -17.92 -8.57
N ASP A 255 -10.68 -16.98 -8.69
CA ASP A 255 -10.71 -15.75 -7.92
C ASP A 255 -10.87 -16.02 -6.41
N ALA A 256 -11.80 -16.93 -6.05
CA ALA A 256 -12.06 -17.30 -4.67
C ALA A 256 -10.92 -18.10 -3.99
N THR A 257 -9.93 -18.56 -4.75
CA THR A 257 -8.72 -19.20 -4.21
C THR A 257 -7.46 -18.38 -4.38
N ALA A 258 -7.43 -17.36 -5.24
CA ALA A 258 -6.24 -16.55 -5.48
C ALA A 258 -5.99 -15.55 -4.33
N ALA A 259 -6.81 -14.51 -4.21
CA ALA A 259 -6.66 -13.50 -3.18
C ALA A 259 -6.86 -14.04 -1.75
N PRO A 260 -7.85 -14.90 -1.46
CA PRO A 260 -8.01 -15.42 -0.11
C PRO A 260 -6.83 -16.24 0.40
N ILE A 261 -6.21 -17.08 -0.44
CA ILE A 261 -5.03 -17.83 0.02
C ILE A 261 -3.82 -16.91 0.21
N ALA A 262 -3.65 -15.90 -0.65
CA ALA A 262 -2.58 -14.94 -0.52
C ALA A 262 -2.66 -14.10 0.78
N CYS A 263 -3.87 -13.91 1.33
CA CYS A 263 -4.08 -13.20 2.59
C CYS A 263 -3.75 -14.03 3.84
N VAL A 264 -3.82 -15.37 3.78
CA VAL A 264 -3.67 -16.24 4.97
C VAL A 264 -2.42 -17.13 4.92
N ALA A 265 -1.75 -17.21 3.78
CA ALA A 265 -0.49 -17.95 3.66
C ALA A 265 0.65 -17.19 4.34
N LEU A 266 1.63 -17.93 4.84
CA LEU A 266 2.71 -17.36 5.66
C LEU A 266 3.74 -16.56 4.85
N ILE A 267 3.87 -16.83 3.55
CA ILE A 267 4.85 -16.20 2.65
C ILE A 267 4.17 -15.91 1.32
N THR A 268 3.83 -14.64 1.08
CA THR A 268 3.22 -14.18 -0.18
C THR A 268 3.70 -12.77 -0.51
N THR A 269 3.47 -12.31 -1.73
CA THR A 269 3.72 -10.91 -2.11
C THR A 269 2.91 -9.92 -1.27
N TRP A 270 1.72 -10.32 -0.81
CA TRP A 270 0.84 -9.48 0.01
C TRP A 270 1.34 -9.32 1.44
N VAL A 271 1.96 -10.37 2.01
CA VAL A 271 2.48 -10.35 3.38
C VAL A 271 3.56 -9.29 3.54
N GLY A 272 4.46 -9.14 2.56
CA GLY A 272 5.51 -8.11 2.60
C GLY A 272 4.90 -6.71 2.75
N TYR A 273 3.89 -6.39 1.95
CA TYR A 273 3.20 -5.10 2.03
C TYR A 273 2.44 -4.92 3.36
N GLN A 274 1.68 -5.93 3.80
CA GLN A 274 0.91 -5.86 5.04
C GLN A 274 1.81 -5.69 6.27
N VAL A 275 2.91 -6.45 6.33
CA VAL A 275 3.89 -6.34 7.43
C VAL A 275 4.54 -4.97 7.42
N GLY A 276 4.89 -4.42 6.27
CA GLY A 276 5.43 -3.06 6.16
C GLY A 276 4.46 -2.00 6.69
N MET A 277 3.17 -2.10 6.37
CA MET A 277 2.13 -1.18 6.89
C MET A 277 1.91 -1.32 8.39
N ILE A 278 1.97 -2.54 8.91
CA ILE A 278 1.91 -2.79 10.36
C ILE A 278 3.13 -2.18 11.04
N ASP A 279 4.32 -2.37 10.47
CA ASP A 279 5.57 -1.85 11.02
C ASP A 279 5.55 -0.33 11.16
N ILE A 280 5.14 0.38 10.11
CA ILE A 280 4.95 1.84 10.14
C ILE A 280 3.97 2.27 11.25
N SER A 281 2.89 1.51 11.43
CA SER A 281 1.86 1.85 12.44
C SER A 281 2.33 1.56 13.87
N VAL A 282 3.04 0.45 14.07
CA VAL A 282 3.48 -0.02 15.39
C VAL A 282 4.71 0.74 15.87
N SER A 283 5.61 1.16 14.98
CA SER A 283 6.79 1.97 15.32
C SER A 283 6.43 3.30 15.99
N GLN A 284 5.18 3.76 15.83
CA GLN A 284 4.66 4.97 16.49
C GLN A 284 4.04 4.69 17.88
N ILE A 285 4.01 3.44 18.34
CA ILE A 285 3.37 3.03 19.60
C ILE A 285 4.42 2.35 20.48
N SER A 286 4.99 3.10 21.41
CA SER A 286 6.06 2.61 22.31
C SER A 286 5.68 1.45 23.22
N GLU A 287 4.38 1.17 23.37
CA GLU A 287 3.84 0.13 24.27
C GLU A 287 3.81 -1.26 23.60
N ILE A 288 4.09 -1.35 22.30
CA ILE A 288 4.04 -2.59 21.53
C ILE A 288 5.44 -3.11 21.23
N ASP A 289 5.89 -4.09 22.00
CA ASP A 289 7.19 -4.77 21.82
C ASP A 289 7.19 -5.89 20.76
N GLN A 290 6.03 -6.19 20.16
CA GLN A 290 5.90 -7.29 19.20
C GLN A 290 6.34 -6.85 17.81
N SER A 291 7.08 -7.74 17.11
CA SER A 291 7.43 -7.49 15.70
C SER A 291 6.18 -7.43 14.81
N ALA A 292 6.21 -6.61 13.76
CA ALA A 292 5.13 -6.46 12.80
C ALA A 292 4.70 -7.81 12.17
N TYR A 293 5.66 -8.69 11.90
CA TYR A 293 5.37 -10.03 11.39
C TYR A 293 4.64 -10.91 12.42
N SER A 294 4.99 -10.82 13.70
CA SER A 294 4.28 -11.55 14.76
C SER A 294 2.83 -11.08 14.89
N LEU A 295 2.60 -9.78 14.81
CA LEU A 295 1.27 -9.19 14.82
C LEU A 295 0.45 -9.64 13.60
N TYR A 296 1.06 -9.66 12.42
CA TYR A 296 0.43 -10.19 11.22
C TYR A 296 0.01 -11.66 11.41
N LEU A 297 0.89 -12.54 11.89
CA LEU A 297 0.56 -13.94 12.12
C LEU A 297 -0.61 -14.12 13.11
N ASN A 298 -0.63 -13.35 14.18
CA ASN A 298 -1.73 -13.36 15.14
C ASN A 298 -3.04 -12.86 14.52
N SER A 299 -2.99 -11.92 13.56
CA SER A 299 -4.17 -11.38 12.89
C SER A 299 -4.82 -12.35 11.89
N ILE A 300 -4.10 -13.36 11.40
CA ILE A 300 -4.62 -14.35 10.44
C ILE A 300 -5.87 -15.05 10.98
N LEU A 301 -5.92 -15.35 12.27
CA LEU A 301 -7.07 -15.99 12.90
C LEU A 301 -8.35 -15.14 12.85
N TYR A 302 -8.21 -13.84 12.67
CA TYR A 302 -9.31 -12.87 12.54
C TYR A 302 -9.61 -12.51 11.08
N SER A 303 -8.92 -13.10 10.13
CA SER A 303 -9.15 -12.93 8.69
C SER A 303 -10.35 -13.77 8.24
N PHE A 304 -11.54 -13.42 8.72
CA PHE A 304 -12.75 -14.24 8.53
C PHE A 304 -13.13 -14.41 7.06
N TYR A 305 -13.06 -13.34 6.26
CA TYR A 305 -13.43 -13.42 4.84
C TYR A 305 -12.57 -14.44 4.07
N PRO A 306 -11.24 -14.36 4.08
CA PRO A 306 -10.39 -15.35 3.39
C PRO A 306 -10.64 -16.78 3.85
N ILE A 307 -10.73 -16.99 5.16
CA ILE A 307 -10.94 -18.33 5.74
C ILE A 307 -12.29 -18.89 5.30
N PHE A 308 -13.38 -18.13 5.44
CA PHE A 308 -14.71 -18.60 5.04
C PHE A 308 -14.85 -18.73 3.53
N MET A 309 -14.19 -17.87 2.73
CA MET A 309 -14.21 -18.00 1.28
C MET A 309 -13.52 -19.29 0.81
N LEU A 310 -12.36 -19.64 1.39
CA LEU A 310 -11.68 -20.91 1.10
C LEU A 310 -12.56 -22.11 1.48
N LEU A 311 -13.19 -22.10 2.64
CA LEU A 311 -14.14 -23.15 3.04
C LEU A 311 -15.32 -23.21 2.07
N PHE A 312 -15.89 -22.07 1.73
CA PHE A 312 -17.05 -21.97 0.83
C PHE A 312 -16.76 -22.51 -0.57
N VAL A 313 -15.61 -22.16 -1.16
CA VAL A 313 -15.26 -22.63 -2.50
C VAL A 313 -15.11 -24.15 -2.56
N PHE A 314 -14.53 -24.78 -1.53
CA PHE A 314 -14.45 -26.24 -1.45
C PHE A 314 -15.80 -26.90 -1.21
N LEU A 315 -16.68 -26.31 -0.41
CA LEU A 315 -18.05 -26.79 -0.20
C LEU A 315 -18.86 -26.72 -1.50
N VAL A 316 -18.81 -25.63 -2.23
CA VAL A 316 -19.51 -25.48 -3.51
C VAL A 316 -18.96 -26.43 -4.57
N ALA A 317 -17.63 -26.55 -4.68
CA ALA A 317 -16.97 -27.47 -5.60
C ALA A 317 -17.30 -28.95 -5.29
N GLY A 318 -17.30 -29.34 -4.01
CA GLY A 318 -17.57 -30.70 -3.56
C GLY A 318 -19.04 -31.09 -3.69
N THR A 319 -19.96 -30.19 -3.34
CA THR A 319 -21.40 -30.47 -3.42
C THR A 319 -21.95 -30.32 -4.84
N GLY A 320 -21.30 -29.56 -5.70
CA GLY A 320 -21.77 -29.25 -7.05
C GLY A 320 -23.07 -28.44 -7.08
N LYS A 321 -23.40 -27.81 -5.96
CA LYS A 321 -24.61 -26.97 -5.83
C LYS A 321 -24.26 -25.50 -6.07
N ASP A 322 -25.01 -24.90 -6.97
CA ASP A 322 -24.90 -23.48 -7.31
C ASP A 322 -26.19 -22.76 -6.97
N PHE A 323 -26.12 -21.43 -6.82
CA PHE A 323 -27.27 -20.58 -6.51
C PHE A 323 -27.20 -19.25 -7.26
N GLY A 324 -28.33 -18.56 -7.29
CA GLY A 324 -28.44 -17.24 -7.95
C GLY A 324 -28.09 -17.29 -9.44
N THR A 325 -27.36 -16.27 -9.88
CA THR A 325 -26.92 -16.13 -11.28
C THR A 325 -25.91 -17.22 -11.68
N MET A 326 -25.07 -17.71 -10.77
CA MET A 326 -24.14 -18.79 -11.06
C MET A 326 -24.84 -20.09 -11.47
N TYR A 327 -25.96 -20.42 -10.83
CA TYR A 327 -26.77 -21.56 -11.20
C TYR A 327 -27.27 -21.46 -12.66
N GLN A 328 -27.67 -20.27 -13.11
CA GLN A 328 -28.11 -20.05 -14.50
C GLN A 328 -26.97 -20.29 -15.49
N TYR A 329 -25.76 -19.83 -15.20
CA TYR A 329 -24.59 -20.07 -16.03
C TYR A 329 -24.23 -21.56 -16.10
N GLU A 330 -24.30 -22.27 -14.99
CA GLU A 330 -24.03 -23.72 -14.94
C GLU A 330 -25.08 -24.55 -15.70
N VAL A 331 -26.36 -24.21 -15.57
CA VAL A 331 -27.44 -24.87 -16.33
C VAL A 331 -27.27 -24.63 -17.83
N ALA A 332 -26.96 -23.39 -18.22
CA ALA A 332 -26.70 -23.06 -19.62
C ALA A 332 -25.48 -23.80 -20.18
N ALA A 333 -24.37 -23.85 -19.43
CA ALA A 333 -23.20 -24.60 -19.86
C ALA A 333 -23.45 -26.10 -20.03
N ARG A 334 -24.22 -26.72 -19.12
CA ARG A 334 -24.61 -28.13 -19.21
C ARG A 334 -25.54 -28.41 -20.39
N SER A 335 -26.33 -27.44 -20.83
CA SER A 335 -27.19 -27.54 -22.03
C SER A 335 -26.45 -27.24 -23.35
N GLY A 336 -25.15 -26.94 -23.31
CA GLY A 336 -24.35 -26.58 -24.47
C GLY A 336 -24.45 -25.14 -24.91
N ASN A 337 -25.21 -24.31 -24.18
CA ASN A 337 -25.35 -22.85 -24.41
C ASN A 337 -24.47 -22.10 -23.42
N ASP A 338 -23.31 -21.64 -23.86
CA ASP A 338 -22.44 -20.79 -23.03
C ASP A 338 -22.93 -19.33 -23.08
N LEU A 339 -23.69 -18.90 -22.05
CA LEU A 339 -24.21 -17.53 -21.91
C LEU A 339 -23.08 -16.46 -21.94
N SER A 340 -21.87 -16.83 -21.58
CA SER A 340 -20.72 -15.92 -21.64
C SER A 340 -20.32 -15.57 -23.08
N LEU A 341 -20.57 -16.46 -24.03
CA LEU A 341 -20.37 -16.23 -25.46
C LEU A 341 -21.51 -15.43 -26.07
N GLU A 342 -22.74 -15.62 -25.60
CA GLU A 342 -23.90 -14.81 -26.04
C GLU A 342 -23.80 -13.35 -25.59
N GLN A 343 -23.34 -13.08 -24.37
CA GLN A 343 -23.10 -11.71 -23.90
C GLN A 343 -22.02 -10.99 -24.71
N LYS A 344 -20.91 -11.68 -25.07
CA LYS A 344 -19.90 -11.13 -25.98
C LYS A 344 -20.45 -10.81 -27.37
N ARG A 345 -21.42 -11.59 -27.86
CA ARG A 345 -22.11 -11.31 -29.15
C ARG A 345 -23.05 -10.11 -29.06
N LYS A 346 -23.64 -9.84 -27.90
CA LYS A 346 -24.55 -8.71 -27.67
C LYS A 346 -23.86 -7.39 -27.28
N GLY A 347 -22.52 -7.36 -27.24
CA GLY A 347 -21.75 -6.11 -27.05
C GLY A 347 -21.78 -5.50 -25.64
N TYR A 348 -22.00 -6.32 -24.61
CA TYR A 348 -21.85 -5.89 -23.21
C TYR A 348 -20.50 -6.29 -22.64
#